data_b4556859a9ca00a7aa22d9e4dfcd92ca
#
_entry.id   b4556859a9ca00a7aa22d9e4dfcd92ca
#
_cell.length_a   1.000
_cell.length_b   1.000
_cell.length_c   1.000
_cell.angle_alpha   90.00
_cell.angle_beta   90.00
_cell.angle_gamma   90.00
#
_symmetry.space_group_name_H-M   'P 1'
#
loop_
_entity.id
_entity.type
_entity.pdbx_description
1 polymer ?
#
loop_
_entity_poly.entity_id
_entity_poly.type
_entity_poly.pdbx_seq_one_letter_code
_entity_poly.pdbx_strand_id
1 'polypeptide(L)'
;MADPVRLVSHVSDAIGIGMIGLGTVGTGVVRLLQDAPSAMRRRRHAEFDIRRVAVRDPGKTRDVDLAQGVVVDDVRQVIDDPEVQVVVELTGAPPAYEWIRDSLLAGKSVVTANKAVIALHGAELFDIAL
;
A
#
# COMPACT_ATOMS: atom_id res chain seq x y z
N MET A 1 3.98 -19.70 -30.36
CA MET A 1 2.67 -19.22 -29.88
C MET A 1 2.73 -18.99 -28.38
N ALA A 2 2.45 -17.80 -27.92
CA ALA A 2 2.49 -17.51 -26.48
C ALA A 2 1.35 -18.25 -25.76
N ASP A 3 1.70 -18.93 -24.68
CA ASP A 3 0.71 -19.62 -23.83
C ASP A 3 -0.15 -18.59 -23.11
N PRO A 4 -1.48 -18.55 -23.32
CA PRO A 4 -2.35 -17.58 -22.64
C PRO A 4 -2.30 -17.71 -21.11
N VAL A 5 -2.09 -18.91 -20.59
CA VAL A 5 -1.98 -19.16 -19.16
C VAL A 5 -0.74 -18.47 -18.58
N ARG A 6 0.33 -18.40 -19.33
CA ARG A 6 1.58 -17.76 -18.92
C ARG A 6 1.44 -16.23 -18.81
N LEU A 7 0.64 -15.63 -19.70
CA LEU A 7 0.35 -14.19 -19.63
C LEU A 7 -0.50 -13.83 -18.43
N VAL A 8 -1.49 -14.67 -18.10
CA VAL A 8 -2.37 -14.45 -16.94
C VAL A 8 -1.59 -14.60 -15.63
N SER A 9 -0.68 -15.58 -15.52
CA SER A 9 0.12 -15.75 -14.31
C SER A 9 1.10 -14.59 -14.10
N HIS A 10 1.62 -13.97 -15.17
CA HIS A 10 2.46 -12.79 -15.04
C HIS A 10 1.73 -11.58 -14.47
N VAL A 11 0.46 -11.39 -14.82
CA VAL A 11 -0.38 -10.30 -14.29
C VAL A 11 -0.73 -10.54 -12.82
N SER A 12 -0.91 -11.82 -12.41
CA SER A 12 -1.26 -12.17 -11.03
C SER A 12 -0.09 -12.12 -10.06
N ASP A 13 1.17 -12.04 -10.56
CA ASP A 13 2.37 -12.04 -9.73
C ASP A 13 2.72 -10.64 -9.17
N ALA A 14 2.03 -9.59 -9.58
CA ALA A 14 2.25 -8.26 -9.03
C ALA A 14 1.76 -8.17 -7.59
N ILE A 15 2.58 -7.60 -6.73
CA ILE A 15 2.21 -7.34 -5.33
C ILE A 15 1.35 -6.09 -5.28
N GLY A 16 0.12 -6.22 -4.81
CA GLY A 16 -0.80 -5.10 -4.64
C GLY A 16 -0.47 -4.27 -3.42
N ILE A 17 -0.27 -2.97 -3.62
CA ILE A 17 0.00 -1.99 -2.59
C ILE A 17 -1.26 -1.17 -2.32
N GLY A 18 -1.63 -1.08 -1.05
CA GLY A 18 -2.63 -0.13 -0.59
C GLY A 18 -1.97 0.93 0.27
N MET A 19 -2.33 2.18 0.08
CA MET A 19 -1.75 3.28 0.85
C MET A 19 -2.82 3.98 1.68
N ILE A 20 -2.46 4.37 2.88
CA ILE A 20 -3.28 5.21 3.74
C ILE A 20 -2.51 6.52 3.93
N GLY A 21 -2.98 7.54 3.24
CA GLY A 21 -2.34 8.85 3.18
C GLY A 21 -1.56 9.07 1.88
N LEU A 22 -1.64 10.29 1.36
CA LEU A 22 -0.94 10.71 0.13
C LEU A 22 -0.46 12.17 0.29
N GLY A 23 0.26 12.42 1.37
CA GLY A 23 0.95 13.68 1.58
C GLY A 23 2.33 13.68 0.92
N THR A 24 3.26 14.45 1.46
CA THR A 24 4.63 14.56 0.91
C THR A 24 5.33 13.21 0.86
N VAL A 25 5.27 12.43 1.94
CA VAL A 25 5.91 11.11 1.99
C VAL A 25 5.21 10.13 1.07
N GLY A 26 3.87 10.09 1.10
CA GLY A 26 3.09 9.20 0.24
C GLY A 26 3.30 9.47 -1.25
N THR A 27 3.35 10.73 -1.64
CA THR A 27 3.66 11.13 -3.01
C THR A 27 5.04 10.64 -3.43
N GLY A 28 6.02 10.75 -2.53
CA GLY A 28 7.37 10.22 -2.76
C GLY A 28 7.38 8.71 -2.96
N VAL A 29 6.60 7.97 -2.18
CA VAL A 29 6.46 6.51 -2.34
C VAL A 29 5.86 6.16 -3.70
N VAL A 30 4.81 6.86 -4.12
CA VAL A 30 4.19 6.64 -5.44
C VAL A 30 5.20 6.85 -6.55
N ARG A 31 5.94 7.96 -6.52
CA ARG A 31 6.98 8.26 -7.52
C ARG A 31 8.05 7.18 -7.54
N LEU A 32 8.51 6.76 -6.38
CA LEU A 32 9.54 5.72 -6.30
C LEU A 32 9.08 4.40 -6.91
N LEU A 33 7.82 4.02 -6.68
CA LEU A 33 7.28 2.78 -7.24
C LEU A 33 7.01 2.88 -8.75
N GLN A 34 6.57 4.04 -9.23
CA GLN A 34 6.28 4.24 -10.65
C GLN A 34 7.54 4.44 -11.50
N ASP A 35 8.51 5.19 -10.97
CA ASP A 35 9.67 5.67 -11.74
C ASP A 35 10.97 4.98 -11.32
N ALA A 36 10.89 3.84 -10.62
CA ALA A 36 12.07 3.15 -10.11
C ALA A 36 13.07 2.84 -11.23
N PRO A 37 14.38 3.17 -11.04
CA PRO A 37 15.40 2.83 -12.01
C PRO A 37 15.45 1.33 -12.29
N SER A 38 15.88 0.96 -13.51
CA SER A 38 15.95 -0.45 -13.93
C SER A 38 16.75 -1.32 -12.94
N ALA A 39 17.82 -0.77 -12.38
CA ALA A 39 18.65 -1.47 -11.39
C ALA A 39 17.86 -1.81 -10.11
N MET A 40 17.00 -0.89 -9.66
CA MET A 40 16.16 -1.10 -8.49
C MET A 40 15.07 -2.13 -8.77
N ARG A 41 14.45 -2.08 -9.95
CA ARG A 41 13.46 -3.08 -10.37
C ARG A 41 14.05 -4.49 -10.41
N ARG A 42 15.26 -4.64 -10.89
CA ARG A 42 15.94 -5.94 -10.96
C ARG A 42 16.25 -6.52 -9.59
N ARG A 43 16.50 -5.68 -8.59
CA ARG A 43 16.84 -6.12 -7.23
C ARG A 43 15.67 -6.65 -6.44
N ARG A 44 14.45 -6.18 -6.70
CA ARG A 44 13.29 -6.53 -5.90
C ARG A 44 12.60 -7.84 -6.31
N HIS A 45 12.95 -8.41 -7.45
CA HIS A 45 12.42 -9.68 -7.96
C HIS A 45 10.87 -9.75 -8.01
N ALA A 46 10.19 -8.61 -7.88
CA ALA A 46 8.74 -8.51 -7.90
C ALA A 46 8.30 -7.18 -8.48
N GLU A 47 7.15 -7.19 -9.14
CA GLU A 47 6.48 -5.96 -9.55
C GLU A 47 5.52 -5.51 -8.45
N PHE A 48 5.38 -4.20 -8.29
CA PHE A 48 4.44 -3.59 -7.36
C PHE A 48 3.39 -2.81 -8.12
N ASP A 49 2.15 -2.92 -7.69
CA ASP A 49 1.02 -2.26 -8.30
C ASP A 49 0.23 -1.53 -7.22
N ILE A 50 0.07 -0.21 -7.37
CA ILE A 50 -0.70 0.59 -6.42
C ILE A 50 -2.18 0.41 -6.73
N ARG A 51 -2.89 -0.30 -5.85
CA ARG A 51 -4.29 -0.68 -6.03
C ARG A 51 -5.27 0.32 -5.47
N ARG A 52 -4.98 0.84 -4.27
CA ARG A 52 -5.85 1.77 -3.55
C ARG A 52 -5.01 2.76 -2.78
N VAL A 53 -5.46 4.00 -2.74
CA VAL A 53 -4.87 5.06 -1.92
C VAL A 53 -6.01 5.78 -1.21
N ALA A 54 -6.09 5.66 0.11
CA ALA A 54 -7.10 6.33 0.90
C ALA A 54 -6.61 7.71 1.33
N VAL A 55 -7.42 8.72 1.07
CA VAL A 55 -7.15 10.13 1.41
C VAL A 55 -8.42 10.78 1.94
N ARG A 56 -8.28 11.91 2.65
CA ARG A 56 -9.45 12.66 3.14
C ARG A 56 -10.23 13.34 2.02
N ASP A 57 -9.52 13.87 1.04
CA ASP A 57 -10.12 14.60 -0.09
C ASP A 57 -9.62 14.04 -1.42
N PRO A 58 -10.35 13.08 -2.00
CA PRO A 58 -9.96 12.51 -3.30
C PRO A 58 -9.97 13.51 -4.45
N GLY A 59 -10.73 14.60 -4.31
CA GLY A 59 -10.82 15.64 -5.34
C GLY A 59 -9.64 16.61 -5.37
N LYS A 60 -8.78 16.56 -4.35
CA LYS A 60 -7.62 17.46 -4.28
C LYS A 60 -6.59 17.09 -5.34
N THR A 61 -6.09 18.10 -6.06
CA THR A 61 -5.02 17.91 -7.05
C THR A 61 -3.71 17.50 -6.37
N ARG A 62 -3.06 16.49 -6.93
CA ARG A 62 -1.79 15.95 -6.43
C ARG A 62 -0.78 15.82 -7.56
N ASP A 63 0.49 15.83 -7.19
CA ASP A 63 1.64 15.81 -8.13
C ASP A 63 1.97 14.39 -8.65
N VAL A 64 1.05 13.46 -8.59
CA VAL A 64 1.24 12.12 -9.11
C VAL A 64 0.02 11.70 -9.92
N ASP A 65 0.24 10.91 -10.95
CA ASP A 65 -0.81 10.34 -11.76
C ASP A 65 -1.15 8.94 -11.24
N LEU A 66 -2.40 8.77 -10.82
CA LEU A 66 -2.95 7.49 -10.41
C LEU A 66 -4.14 7.15 -11.28
N ALA A 67 -4.29 5.87 -11.62
CA ALA A 67 -5.40 5.41 -12.44
C ALA A 67 -6.74 5.76 -11.79
N GLN A 68 -7.77 5.93 -12.61
CA GLN A 68 -9.11 6.22 -12.12
C GLN A 68 -9.58 5.12 -11.17
N GLY A 69 -10.18 5.51 -10.05
CA GLY A 69 -10.70 4.58 -9.04
C GLY A 69 -9.65 4.13 -8.01
N VAL A 70 -8.38 4.48 -8.18
CA VAL A 70 -7.33 4.15 -7.21
C VAL A 70 -7.45 5.00 -5.94
N VAL A 71 -7.67 6.30 -6.09
CA VAL A 71 -7.80 7.22 -4.95
C VAL A 71 -9.21 7.16 -4.41
N VAL A 72 -9.34 6.86 -3.12
CA VAL A 72 -10.61 6.68 -2.41
C VAL A 72 -10.61 7.49 -1.12
N ASP A 73 -11.78 7.66 -0.52
CA ASP A 73 -11.94 8.41 0.74
C ASP A 73 -12.20 7.52 1.96
N ASP A 74 -12.24 6.21 1.77
CA ASP A 74 -12.53 5.24 2.82
C ASP A 74 -11.37 4.27 2.99
N VAL A 75 -10.74 4.29 4.16
CA VAL A 75 -9.63 3.40 4.51
C VAL A 75 -10.05 1.92 4.43
N ARG A 76 -11.32 1.59 4.69
CA ARG A 76 -11.79 0.21 4.57
C ARG A 76 -11.67 -0.34 3.15
N GLN A 77 -11.75 0.50 2.13
CA GLN A 77 -11.53 0.08 0.75
C GLN A 77 -10.08 -0.35 0.49
N VAL A 78 -9.14 0.11 1.31
CA VAL A 78 -7.75 -0.37 1.28
C VAL A 78 -7.62 -1.68 2.04
N ILE A 79 -8.10 -1.71 3.27
CA ILE A 79 -7.91 -2.85 4.18
C ILE A 79 -8.68 -4.09 3.70
N ASP A 80 -9.87 -3.90 3.15
CA ASP A 80 -10.74 -5.00 2.74
C ASP A 80 -10.52 -5.45 1.29
N ASP A 81 -9.66 -4.78 0.54
CA ASP A 81 -9.39 -5.14 -0.86
C ASP A 81 -8.54 -6.43 -0.91
N PRO A 82 -9.07 -7.53 -1.49
CA PRO A 82 -8.32 -8.78 -1.56
C PRO A 82 -7.09 -8.72 -2.47
N GLU A 83 -7.00 -7.71 -3.32
CA GLU A 83 -5.86 -7.52 -4.22
C GLU A 83 -4.75 -6.67 -3.59
N VAL A 84 -4.94 -6.20 -2.36
CA VAL A 84 -3.91 -5.50 -1.58
C VAL A 84 -3.23 -6.50 -0.65
N GLN A 85 -1.93 -6.70 -0.82
CA GLN A 85 -1.11 -7.57 0.02
C GLN A 85 -0.29 -6.78 1.04
N VAL A 86 0.10 -5.55 0.70
CA VAL A 86 0.91 -4.68 1.57
C VAL A 86 0.19 -3.36 1.76
N VAL A 87 0.00 -2.97 3.00
CA VAL A 87 -0.56 -1.67 3.38
C VAL A 87 0.57 -0.75 3.84
N VAL A 88 0.65 0.43 3.24
CA VAL A 88 1.62 1.47 3.61
C VAL A 88 0.86 2.59 4.31
N GLU A 89 1.08 2.75 5.61
CA GLU A 89 0.41 3.74 6.46
C GLU A 89 1.36 4.91 6.72
N LEU A 90 0.97 6.12 6.29
CA LEU A 90 1.81 7.31 6.32
C LEU A 90 1.09 8.55 6.88
N THR A 91 -0.04 8.37 7.57
CA THR A 91 -0.88 9.51 7.96
C THR A 91 -0.48 10.17 9.26
N GLY A 92 0.06 9.44 10.21
CA GLY A 92 0.20 9.91 11.59
C GLY A 92 -1.12 10.26 12.28
N ALA A 93 -2.26 9.90 11.69
CA ALA A 93 -3.58 10.22 12.21
C ALA A 93 -3.92 9.36 13.45
N PRO A 94 -4.80 9.85 14.37
CA PRO A 94 -5.16 9.08 15.56
C PRO A 94 -5.69 7.66 15.30
N PRO A 95 -6.49 7.39 14.23
CA PRO A 95 -6.95 6.04 13.93
C PRO A 95 -5.89 5.09 13.36
N ALA A 96 -4.65 5.52 13.16
CA ALA A 96 -3.62 4.70 12.50
C ALA A 96 -3.39 3.36 13.22
N TYR A 97 -3.47 3.31 14.54
CA TYR A 97 -3.35 2.07 15.29
C TYR A 97 -4.37 1.02 14.84
N GLU A 98 -5.64 1.40 14.79
CA GLU A 98 -6.71 0.49 14.36
C GLU A 98 -6.53 0.06 12.90
N TRP A 99 -6.12 0.95 12.04
CA TRP A 99 -5.87 0.64 10.63
C TRP A 99 -4.74 -0.37 10.46
N ILE A 100 -3.65 -0.19 11.20
CA ILE A 100 -2.51 -1.11 11.18
C ILE A 100 -2.93 -2.48 11.72
N ARG A 101 -3.59 -2.49 12.88
CA ARG A 101 -4.08 -3.73 13.49
C ARG A 101 -5.02 -4.48 12.55
N ASP A 102 -6.01 -3.80 11.99
CA ASP A 102 -7.01 -4.42 11.11
C ASP A 102 -6.37 -4.94 9.82
N SER A 103 -5.37 -4.24 9.29
CA SER A 103 -4.61 -4.70 8.13
C SER A 103 -3.86 -6.00 8.42
N LEU A 104 -3.20 -6.07 9.57
CA LEU A 104 -2.50 -7.30 10.01
C LEU A 104 -3.48 -8.44 10.24
N LEU A 105 -4.61 -8.18 10.88
CA LEU A 105 -5.66 -9.19 11.10
C LEU A 105 -6.26 -9.69 9.79
N ALA A 106 -6.28 -8.85 8.77
CA ALA A 106 -6.71 -9.24 7.42
C ALA A 106 -5.66 -10.04 6.65
N GLY A 107 -4.53 -10.35 7.27
CA GLY A 107 -3.46 -11.14 6.65
C GLY A 107 -2.51 -10.35 5.78
N LYS A 108 -2.54 -9.02 5.86
CA LYS A 108 -1.68 -8.16 5.05
C LYS A 108 -0.40 -7.80 5.79
N SER A 109 0.67 -7.55 5.04
CA SER A 109 1.88 -6.93 5.57
C SER A 109 1.67 -5.42 5.71
N VAL A 110 2.31 -4.81 6.69
CA VAL A 110 2.17 -3.37 6.94
C VAL A 110 3.54 -2.70 7.02
N VAL A 111 3.67 -1.58 6.33
CA VAL A 111 4.79 -0.64 6.46
C VAL A 111 4.22 0.65 7.02
N THR A 112 4.75 1.11 8.13
CA THR A 112 4.29 2.36 8.76
C THR A 112 5.45 3.28 9.10
N ALA A 113 5.22 4.57 8.97
CA ALA A 113 6.12 5.62 9.45
C ALA A 113 5.70 6.13 10.84
N ASN A 114 4.67 5.56 11.45
CA ASN A 114 4.09 6.03 12.71
C ASN A 114 4.86 5.48 13.91
N LYS A 115 5.87 6.23 14.36
CA LYS A 115 6.71 5.84 15.49
C LYS A 115 5.93 5.72 16.79
N ALA A 116 4.95 6.59 17.01
CA ALA A 116 4.14 6.59 18.23
C ALA A 116 3.33 5.32 18.37
N VAL A 117 2.72 4.83 17.29
CA VAL A 117 1.98 3.58 17.28
C VAL A 117 2.89 2.41 17.61
N ILE A 118 4.07 2.34 17.01
CA ILE A 118 5.04 1.28 17.28
C ILE A 118 5.54 1.35 18.73
N ALA A 119 5.78 2.54 19.26
CA ALA A 119 6.23 2.70 20.64
C ALA A 119 5.18 2.23 21.65
N LEU A 120 3.90 2.54 21.41
CA LEU A 120 2.80 2.23 22.34
C LEU A 120 2.22 0.82 22.16
N HIS A 121 2.19 0.31 20.95
CA HIS A 121 1.47 -0.92 20.59
C HIS A 121 2.34 -1.93 19.83
N GLY A 122 3.65 -1.70 19.73
CA GLY A 122 4.53 -2.53 18.91
C GLY A 122 4.49 -4.01 19.29
N ALA A 123 4.54 -4.33 20.57
CA ALA A 123 4.53 -5.72 21.04
C ALA A 123 3.27 -6.47 20.57
N GLU A 124 2.09 -5.87 20.76
CA GLU A 124 0.82 -6.42 20.29
C GLU A 124 0.80 -6.60 18.77
N LEU A 125 1.21 -5.57 18.04
CA LEU A 125 1.19 -5.59 16.58
C LEU A 125 2.16 -6.62 16.00
N PHE A 126 3.34 -6.77 16.58
CA PHE A 126 4.29 -7.80 16.16
C PHE A 126 3.76 -9.20 16.43
N ASP A 127 3.06 -9.42 17.56
CA ASP A 127 2.42 -10.70 17.84
C ASP A 127 1.36 -11.05 16.78
N ILE A 128 0.57 -10.08 16.34
CA ILE A 128 -0.41 -10.29 15.28
C ILE A 128 0.28 -10.58 13.95
N ALA A 129 1.38 -9.88 13.66
CA ALA A 129 2.11 -10.01 12.38
C ALA A 129 2.81 -11.37 12.23
N LEU A 130 3.13 -12.04 13.32
CA LEU A 130 3.74 -13.38 13.30
C LEU A 130 2.67 -14.46 13.14
#